data_668b265baeedb10d615b2b8933bf1f24
#
_entry.id   668b265baeedb10d615b2b8933bf1f24
#
_cell.length_a   1.000
_cell.length_b   1.000
_cell.length_c   1.000
_cell.angle_alpha   90.00
_cell.angle_beta   90.00
_cell.angle_gamma   90.00
#
_symmetry.space_group_name_H-M   'P 1'
#
loop_
_entity.id
_entity.type
_entity.pdbx_description
1 polymer ?
#
loop_
_entity_poly.entity_id
_entity_poly.type
_entity_poly.pdbx_seq_one_letter_code
_entity_poly.pdbx_strand_id
1 'polypeptide(L)'
;TRHIVAQAPLQKFRPEEFKPGPTYETQEQLEKAAGDIGTTIFHPVGTCRMGQDAEAIVDPRLRFNGIAGLRVADASIMPTITSGNTNSPTLMIAEKAAQMIIADNR
;
A
#
# COMPACT_ATOMS: atom_id res chain seq x y z
N THR A 1 5.23 2.38 20.75
CA THR A 1 4.11 3.33 20.97
C THR A 1 3.89 3.57 22.46
N ARG A 2 3.66 2.54 23.28
CA ARG A 2 3.45 2.67 24.74
C ARG A 2 4.54 3.48 25.43
N HIS A 3 5.82 3.19 25.11
CA HIS A 3 6.96 3.95 25.63
C HIS A 3 6.93 5.43 25.24
N ILE A 4 6.51 5.74 24.02
CA ILE A 4 6.35 7.14 23.55
C ILE A 4 5.22 7.82 24.33
N VAL A 5 4.06 7.17 24.42
CA VAL A 5 2.88 7.72 25.11
C VAL A 5 3.12 7.92 26.61
N ALA A 6 3.96 7.09 27.23
CA ALA A 6 4.32 7.21 28.65
C ALA A 6 5.24 8.41 28.97
N GLN A 7 5.74 9.16 27.96
CA GLN A 7 6.63 10.30 28.21
C GLN A 7 5.90 11.47 28.88
N ALA A 8 6.58 12.13 29.81
CA ALA A 8 6.04 13.21 30.64
C ALA A 8 5.27 14.30 29.87
N PRO A 9 5.74 14.79 28.69
CA PRO A 9 5.02 15.81 27.93
C PRO A 9 3.61 15.39 27.47
N LEU A 10 3.36 14.07 27.33
CA LEU A 10 2.09 13.53 26.87
C LEU A 10 1.10 13.24 28.01
N GLN A 11 1.57 13.15 29.26
CA GLN A 11 0.73 12.81 30.41
C GLN A 11 -0.37 13.83 30.71
N LYS A 12 -0.16 15.09 30.34
CA LYS A 12 -1.19 16.15 30.45
C LYS A 12 -2.46 15.86 29.65
N PHE A 13 -2.37 15.01 28.60
CA PHE A 13 -3.51 14.60 27.78
C PHE A 13 -4.25 13.38 28.34
N ARG A 14 -3.76 12.76 29.43
CA ARG A 14 -4.32 11.55 30.06
C ARG A 14 -4.63 10.46 29.03
N PRO A 15 -3.64 10.04 28.23
CA PRO A 15 -3.88 9.07 27.17
C PRO A 15 -4.30 7.71 27.74
N GLU A 16 -5.37 7.14 27.18
CA GLU A 16 -5.83 5.80 27.48
C GLU A 16 -5.63 4.90 26.28
N GLU A 17 -5.09 3.70 26.48
CA GLU A 17 -4.87 2.75 25.39
C GLU A 17 -6.20 2.12 24.96
N PHE A 18 -6.60 2.36 23.71
CA PHE A 18 -7.83 1.82 23.13
C PHE A 18 -7.64 0.39 22.63
N LYS A 19 -6.57 0.12 21.86
CA LYS A 19 -6.24 -1.20 21.29
C LYS A 19 -4.74 -1.43 21.32
N PRO A 20 -4.30 -2.66 21.65
CA PRO A 20 -5.07 -3.81 22.12
C PRO A 20 -5.70 -3.64 23.51
N GLY A 21 -5.29 -2.64 24.28
CA GLY A 21 -5.75 -2.37 25.64
C GLY A 21 -4.71 -2.76 26.71
N PRO A 22 -4.82 -2.18 27.92
CA PRO A 22 -3.80 -2.29 28.96
C PRO A 22 -3.66 -3.71 29.54
N THR A 23 -4.59 -4.62 29.28
CA THR A 23 -4.55 -6.01 29.76
C THR A 23 -3.58 -6.90 28.96
N TYR A 24 -3.12 -6.45 27.81
CA TYR A 24 -2.13 -7.15 26.98
C TYR A 24 -0.73 -6.66 27.35
N GLU A 25 -0.06 -7.33 28.30
CA GLU A 25 1.21 -6.86 28.85
C GLU A 25 2.42 -7.63 28.32
N THR A 26 2.28 -8.94 28.10
CA THR A 26 3.40 -9.78 27.66
C THR A 26 3.61 -9.69 26.16
N GLN A 27 4.85 -9.98 25.71
CA GLN A 27 5.20 -10.04 24.29
C GLN A 27 4.30 -11.03 23.53
N GLU A 28 4.06 -12.21 24.10
CA GLU A 28 3.20 -13.23 23.49
C GLU A 28 1.75 -12.74 23.34
N GLN A 29 1.21 -12.07 24.35
CA GLN A 29 -0.13 -11.47 24.27
C GLN A 29 -0.21 -10.38 23.19
N LEU A 30 0.82 -9.54 23.07
CA LEU A 30 0.88 -8.49 22.06
C LEU A 30 1.01 -9.06 20.66
N GLU A 31 1.80 -10.10 20.44
CA GLU A 31 1.92 -10.79 19.16
C GLU A 31 0.58 -11.42 18.74
N LYS A 32 -0.10 -12.10 19.68
CA LYS A 32 -1.45 -12.63 19.42
C LYS A 32 -2.44 -11.52 19.10
N ALA A 33 -2.46 -10.44 19.88
CA ALA A 33 -3.34 -9.31 19.65
C ALA A 33 -3.07 -8.64 18.29
N ALA A 34 -1.81 -8.52 17.85
CA ALA A 34 -1.47 -7.99 16.55
C ALA A 34 -2.06 -8.85 15.41
N GLY A 35 -2.05 -10.17 15.55
CA GLY A 35 -2.70 -11.07 14.59
C GLY A 35 -4.24 -10.98 14.61
N ASP A 36 -4.83 -10.84 15.79
CA ASP A 36 -6.29 -10.83 15.97
C ASP A 36 -6.95 -9.51 15.53
N ILE A 37 -6.24 -8.38 15.68
CA ILE A 37 -6.81 -7.04 15.43
C ILE A 37 -6.13 -6.29 14.27
N GLY A 38 -5.02 -6.82 13.76
CA GLY A 38 -4.32 -6.25 12.60
C GLY A 38 -5.19 -6.29 11.35
N THR A 39 -5.13 -5.25 10.55
CA THR A 39 -5.87 -5.17 9.29
C THR A 39 -5.07 -4.41 8.24
N THR A 40 -5.54 -4.46 7.00
CA THR A 40 -4.96 -3.66 5.92
C THR A 40 -5.10 -2.17 6.19
N ILE A 41 -4.14 -1.37 5.72
CA ILE A 41 -4.24 0.09 5.69
C ILE A 41 -4.74 0.61 4.33
N PHE A 42 -5.34 -0.29 3.52
CA PHE A 42 -5.99 0.03 2.24
C PHE A 42 -5.05 0.56 1.16
N HIS A 43 -3.82 0.03 1.10
CA HIS A 43 -2.84 0.30 0.05
C HIS A 43 -2.49 -0.98 -0.74
N PRO A 44 -3.48 -1.68 -1.35
CA PRO A 44 -3.19 -2.89 -2.13
C PRO A 44 -2.48 -2.54 -3.44
N VAL A 45 -1.59 -3.43 -3.88
CA VAL A 45 -0.85 -3.32 -5.14
C VAL A 45 -0.72 -4.71 -5.81
N GLY A 46 -0.30 -4.76 -7.08
CA GLY A 46 0.19 -5.97 -7.72
C GLY A 46 -0.86 -6.86 -8.39
N THR A 47 -2.15 -6.58 -8.29
CA THR A 47 -3.20 -7.42 -8.92
C THR A 47 -3.22 -7.34 -10.46
N CYS A 48 -2.65 -6.27 -11.05
CA CYS A 48 -2.39 -6.15 -12.48
C CYS A 48 -0.89 -5.89 -12.73
N ARG A 49 -0.04 -6.70 -12.10
CA ARG A 49 1.41 -6.53 -12.06
C ARG A 49 2.02 -6.24 -13.44
N MET A 50 2.81 -5.18 -13.52
CA MET A 50 3.61 -4.84 -14.68
C MET A 50 4.86 -5.73 -14.76
N GLY A 51 5.22 -6.17 -15.96
CA GLY A 51 6.43 -6.95 -16.17
C GLY A 51 6.66 -7.33 -17.63
N GLN A 52 7.72 -8.12 -17.87
CA GLN A 52 8.07 -8.67 -19.18
C GLN A 52 8.03 -10.21 -19.20
N ASP A 53 7.69 -10.82 -18.09
CA ASP A 53 7.54 -12.26 -17.92
C ASP A 53 6.11 -12.73 -18.24
N ALA A 54 5.92 -14.03 -18.35
CA ALA A 54 4.63 -14.63 -18.71
C ALA A 54 3.50 -14.40 -17.70
N GLU A 55 3.84 -14.05 -16.44
CA GLU A 55 2.88 -13.79 -15.37
C GLU A 55 2.48 -12.31 -15.29
N ALA A 56 3.10 -11.46 -16.11
CA ALA A 56 2.77 -10.03 -16.13
C ALA A 56 1.39 -9.79 -16.78
N ILE A 57 0.57 -9.00 -16.11
CA ILE A 57 -0.76 -8.63 -16.61
C ILE A 57 -0.69 -7.47 -17.60
N VAL A 58 0.21 -6.51 -17.34
CA VAL A 58 0.47 -5.40 -18.26
C VAL A 58 1.97 -5.32 -18.60
N ASP A 59 2.26 -4.83 -19.81
CA ASP A 59 3.62 -4.57 -20.27
C ASP A 59 4.19 -3.26 -19.67
N PRO A 60 5.49 -2.92 -19.89
CA PRO A 60 6.08 -1.67 -19.39
C PRO A 60 5.44 -0.38 -19.93
N ARG A 61 4.58 -0.47 -20.96
CA ARG A 61 3.77 0.64 -21.45
C ARG A 61 2.33 0.60 -20.93
N LEU A 62 2.08 -0.22 -19.88
CA LEU A 62 0.80 -0.38 -19.20
C LEU A 62 -0.31 -0.96 -20.09
N ARG A 63 0.03 -1.58 -21.21
CA ARG A 63 -0.92 -2.26 -22.09
C ARG A 63 -1.22 -3.64 -21.54
N PHE A 64 -2.50 -3.99 -21.54
CA PHE A 64 -2.96 -5.29 -21.04
C PHE A 64 -2.49 -6.42 -21.99
N ASN A 65 -1.84 -7.44 -21.43
CA ASN A 65 -1.39 -8.58 -22.21
C ASN A 65 -2.60 -9.42 -22.67
N GLY A 66 -2.73 -9.64 -23.97
CA GLY A 66 -3.80 -10.42 -24.58
C GLY A 66 -5.08 -9.66 -24.96
N ILE A 67 -5.22 -8.37 -24.60
CA ILE A 67 -6.37 -7.55 -25.02
C ILE A 67 -5.87 -6.24 -25.63
N ALA A 68 -6.09 -6.08 -26.94
CA ALA A 68 -5.70 -4.85 -27.64
C ALA A 68 -6.54 -3.65 -27.19
N GLY A 69 -5.90 -2.47 -27.11
CA GLY A 69 -6.57 -1.21 -26.78
C GLY A 69 -6.88 -1.01 -25.30
N LEU A 70 -6.56 -1.96 -24.42
CA LEU A 70 -6.77 -1.86 -22.99
C LEU A 70 -5.47 -1.52 -22.24
N ARG A 71 -5.55 -0.67 -21.22
CA ARG A 71 -4.46 -0.33 -20.31
C ARG A 71 -4.93 -0.36 -18.85
N VAL A 72 -4.00 -0.54 -17.95
CA VAL A 72 -4.21 -0.36 -16.49
C VAL A 72 -3.22 0.68 -15.99
N ALA A 73 -3.69 1.68 -15.24
CA ALA A 73 -2.89 2.83 -14.82
C ALA A 73 -3.22 3.25 -13.38
N ASP A 74 -3.11 2.32 -12.45
CA ASP A 74 -3.32 2.54 -11.03
C ASP A 74 -2.31 1.75 -10.18
N ALA A 75 -2.48 1.72 -8.87
CA ALA A 75 -1.58 1.04 -7.95
C ALA A 75 -1.45 -0.48 -8.22
N SER A 76 -2.42 -1.10 -8.88
CA SER A 76 -2.40 -2.53 -9.16
C SER A 76 -1.25 -2.96 -10.07
N ILE A 77 -0.68 -2.03 -10.88
CA ILE A 77 0.44 -2.34 -11.77
C ILE A 77 1.79 -2.48 -11.04
N MET A 78 1.90 -2.02 -9.79
CA MET A 78 3.16 -2.08 -9.04
C MET A 78 3.55 -3.54 -8.78
N PRO A 79 4.75 -4.00 -9.20
CA PRO A 79 5.21 -5.37 -8.93
C PRO A 79 5.41 -5.68 -7.45
N THR A 80 5.81 -4.66 -6.68
CA THR A 80 6.01 -4.70 -5.24
C THR A 80 5.50 -3.41 -4.60
N ILE A 81 5.07 -3.50 -3.34
CA ILE A 81 4.61 -2.31 -2.61
C ILE A 81 5.78 -1.36 -2.34
N THR A 82 5.54 -0.07 -2.44
CA THR A 82 6.51 0.96 -2.08
C THR A 82 6.70 1.07 -0.57
N SER A 83 7.81 1.66 -0.12
CA SER A 83 8.16 1.79 1.31
C SER A 83 7.29 2.78 2.09
N GLY A 84 6.41 3.52 1.41
CA GLY A 84 5.50 4.51 2.01
C GLY A 84 4.09 4.41 1.41
N ASN A 85 3.27 5.42 1.67
CA ASN A 85 1.92 5.50 1.15
C ASN A 85 1.90 5.44 -0.38
N THR A 86 0.92 4.73 -0.94
CA THR A 86 0.83 4.47 -2.38
C THR A 86 0.26 5.63 -3.20
N ASN A 87 -0.21 6.72 -2.58
CA ASN A 87 -0.83 7.84 -3.29
C ASN A 87 0.13 8.52 -4.28
N SER A 88 1.31 8.95 -3.82
CA SER A 88 2.29 9.64 -4.69
C SER A 88 2.78 8.77 -5.85
N PRO A 89 3.18 7.49 -5.65
CA PRO A 89 3.53 6.63 -6.78
C PRO A 89 2.35 6.36 -7.71
N THR A 90 1.10 6.29 -7.23
CA THR A 90 -0.08 6.14 -8.08
C THR A 90 -0.29 7.38 -8.98
N LEU A 91 -0.13 8.59 -8.45
CA LEU A 91 -0.16 9.82 -9.24
C LEU A 91 0.94 9.84 -10.32
N MET A 92 2.15 9.40 -9.99
CA MET A 92 3.24 9.27 -10.95
C MET A 92 2.91 8.25 -12.06
N ILE A 93 2.32 7.10 -11.71
CA ILE A 93 1.87 6.10 -12.67
C ILE A 93 0.84 6.70 -13.63
N ALA A 94 -0.16 7.42 -13.10
CA ALA A 94 -1.20 8.06 -13.90
C ALA A 94 -0.64 9.10 -14.85
N GLU A 95 0.28 9.95 -14.41
CA GLU A 95 0.96 10.95 -15.24
C GLU A 95 1.76 10.29 -16.37
N LYS A 96 2.53 9.26 -16.08
CA LYS A 96 3.29 8.50 -17.09
C LYS A 96 2.35 7.79 -18.07
N ALA A 97 1.26 7.21 -17.60
CA ALA A 97 0.26 6.58 -18.43
C ALA A 97 -0.35 7.57 -19.41
N ALA A 98 -0.74 8.77 -18.96
CA ALA A 98 -1.26 9.82 -19.81
C ALA A 98 -0.29 10.20 -20.94
N GLN A 99 0.98 10.39 -20.61
CA GLN A 99 2.03 10.67 -21.61
C GLN A 99 2.18 9.55 -22.65
N MET A 100 2.16 8.28 -22.21
CA MET A 100 2.24 7.11 -23.09
C MET A 100 1.02 7.01 -24.01
N ILE A 101 -0.19 7.27 -23.49
CA ILE A 101 -1.44 7.25 -24.27
C ILE A 101 -1.42 8.34 -25.34
N ILE A 102 -1.02 9.56 -24.98
CA ILE A 102 -0.91 10.68 -25.93
C ILE A 102 0.11 10.36 -27.04
N ALA A 103 1.26 9.78 -26.68
CA ALA A 103 2.30 9.42 -27.63
C ALA A 103 1.86 8.33 -28.60
N ASP A 104 1.09 7.34 -28.13
CA ASP A 104 0.63 6.21 -28.94
C ASP A 104 -0.55 6.56 -29.86
N ASN A 105 -1.23 7.69 -29.66
CA ASN A 105 -2.38 8.15 -30.45
C ASN A 105 -2.04 9.36 -31.39
N ARG A 106 -0.76 9.67 -31.54
CA ARG A 106 -0.25 10.65 -32.53
C ARG A 106 0.22 9.96 -33.80
#